data_1d4ddd195852c16e2fcbfad8b50f1cca
#
_entry.id   1d4ddd195852c16e2fcbfad8b50f1cca
#
_cell.length_a   1.000
_cell.length_b   1.000
_cell.length_c   1.000
_cell.angle_alpha   90.00
_cell.angle_beta   90.00
_cell.angle_gamma   90.00
#
_symmetry.space_group_name_H-M   'P 1'
#
loop_
_entity.id
_entity.type
_entity.pdbx_description
1 polymer ?
#
loop_
_entity_poly.entity_id
_entity_poly.type
_entity_poly.pdbx_seq_one_letter_code
_entity_poly.pdbx_strand_id
1 'polypeptide(L)'
;MSSPIKLIRTRRFEDSRGWFMESWNQARWSAQGVPEHFVQDNHSLSRPVGTIRGIHLQAPPAAQGKLVRCARGRIMDYAVDLRRGSPTYGHHVSTCLLYTSDAADE
;
A
#
# COMPACT_ATOMS: atom_id res chain seq x y z
N MET A 1 6.20 9.81 17.16
CA MET A 1 5.56 8.50 16.94
C MET A 1 5.58 8.21 15.45
N SER A 2 6.07 7.06 15.08
CA SER A 2 6.06 6.69 13.66
C SER A 2 4.63 6.42 13.20
N SER A 3 4.35 6.79 11.96
CA SER A 3 3.08 6.49 11.34
C SER A 3 2.93 4.97 11.16
N PRO A 4 1.74 4.40 11.38
CA PRO A 4 1.47 3.01 11.01
C PRO A 4 1.39 2.82 9.50
N ILE A 5 1.31 3.91 8.75
CA ILE A 5 1.28 3.88 7.29
C ILE A 5 2.72 3.97 6.78
N LYS A 6 3.13 2.99 5.99
CA LYS A 6 4.48 2.91 5.45
C LYS A 6 4.40 2.96 3.93
N LEU A 7 5.24 3.78 3.32
CA LEU A 7 5.45 3.76 1.88
C LEU A 7 6.74 3.00 1.63
N ILE A 8 6.63 1.84 0.96
CA ILE A 8 7.79 0.99 0.67
C ILE A 8 8.17 1.19 -0.78
N ARG A 9 9.42 1.60 -1.01
CA ARG A 9 9.96 1.74 -2.35
C ARG A 9 10.82 0.54 -2.66
N THR A 10 10.58 -0.05 -3.81
CA THR A 10 11.33 -1.21 -4.28
C THR A 10 12.22 -0.80 -5.43
N ARG A 11 13.32 -1.53 -5.59
CA ARG A 11 14.26 -1.27 -6.67
C ARG A 11 13.87 -2.07 -7.90
N ARG A 12 13.85 -1.41 -9.05
CA ARG A 12 13.70 -2.06 -10.33
C ARG A 12 15.06 -2.32 -10.96
N PHE A 13 15.19 -3.48 -11.54
CA PHE A 13 16.38 -3.87 -12.28
C PHE A 13 16.00 -3.95 -13.75
N GLU A 14 16.48 -2.98 -14.55
CA GLU A 14 16.10 -2.85 -15.94
C GLU A 14 17.15 -3.43 -16.86
N ASP A 15 16.71 -4.01 -17.97
CA ASP A 15 17.54 -4.44 -19.08
C ASP A 15 16.76 -4.27 -20.38
N SER A 16 17.32 -4.77 -21.50
CA SER A 16 16.69 -4.59 -22.81
C SER A 16 15.34 -5.30 -22.95
N ARG A 17 15.02 -6.25 -22.06
CA ARG A 17 13.76 -7.00 -22.10
C ARG A 17 12.65 -6.35 -21.29
N GLY A 18 12.99 -5.38 -20.42
CA GLY A 18 12.05 -4.75 -19.52
C GLY A 18 12.65 -4.58 -18.14
N TRP A 19 11.91 -4.94 -17.09
CA TRP A 19 12.40 -4.77 -15.73
C TRP A 19 11.95 -5.92 -14.84
N PHE A 20 12.68 -6.08 -13.74
CA PHE A 20 12.41 -7.04 -12.68
C PHE A 20 12.42 -6.32 -11.35
N MET A 21 11.50 -6.67 -10.47
CA MET A 21 11.38 -6.05 -9.16
C MET A 21 10.90 -7.06 -8.15
N GLU A 22 11.50 -7.05 -6.97
CA GLU A 22 10.99 -7.81 -5.85
C GLU A 22 9.76 -7.09 -5.29
N SER A 23 8.61 -7.72 -5.35
CA SER A 23 7.36 -7.12 -4.93
C SER A 23 6.96 -7.52 -3.51
N TRP A 24 7.53 -8.59 -2.98
CA TRP A 24 7.33 -9.02 -1.60
C TRP A 24 8.54 -9.79 -1.11
N ASN A 25 8.98 -9.47 0.09
CA ASN A 25 10.00 -10.22 0.81
C ASN A 25 9.79 -9.97 2.29
N GLN A 26 9.40 -11.00 3.03
CA GLN A 26 9.03 -10.84 4.42
C GLN A 26 10.14 -10.26 5.27
N ALA A 27 11.36 -10.74 5.11
CA ALA A 27 12.49 -10.26 5.92
C ALA A 27 12.81 -8.80 5.63
N ARG A 28 12.81 -8.40 4.36
CA ARG A 28 13.10 -7.02 3.97
C ARG A 28 11.99 -6.06 4.39
N TRP A 29 10.73 -6.47 4.24
CA TRP A 29 9.62 -5.63 4.65
C TRP A 29 9.52 -5.53 6.17
N SER A 30 9.83 -6.61 6.90
CA SER A 30 9.92 -6.55 8.36
C SER A 30 10.97 -5.54 8.81
N ALA A 31 12.11 -5.51 8.15
CA ALA A 31 13.16 -4.54 8.45
C ALA A 31 12.73 -3.10 8.19
N GLN A 32 11.74 -2.89 7.33
CA GLN A 32 11.18 -1.57 7.02
C GLN A 32 9.94 -1.23 7.86
N GLY A 33 9.63 -2.03 8.87
CA GLY A 33 8.52 -1.75 9.78
C GLY A 33 7.21 -2.42 9.41
N VAL A 34 7.24 -3.46 8.58
CA VAL A 34 6.08 -4.27 8.19
C VAL A 34 6.29 -5.69 8.68
N PRO A 35 5.98 -5.99 9.94
CA PRO A 35 6.25 -7.30 10.53
C PRO A 35 5.22 -8.37 10.20
N GLU A 36 4.11 -8.01 9.57
CA GLU A 36 2.97 -8.89 9.34
C GLU A 36 3.34 -10.09 8.48
N HIS A 37 2.72 -11.25 8.81
CA HIS A 37 2.70 -12.43 7.96
C HIS A 37 1.42 -12.39 7.14
N PHE A 38 1.54 -12.10 5.85
CA PHE A 38 0.37 -12.06 4.98
C PHE A 38 -0.01 -13.47 4.55
N VAL A 39 -1.28 -13.79 4.71
CA VAL A 39 -1.81 -15.13 4.44
C VAL A 39 -2.89 -15.12 3.37
N GLN A 40 -3.22 -13.96 2.82
CA GLN A 40 -4.26 -13.81 1.81
C GLN A 40 -3.84 -12.70 0.84
N ASP A 41 -4.04 -12.95 -0.44
CA ASP A 41 -3.74 -12.00 -1.50
C ASP A 41 -5.00 -11.81 -2.35
N ASN A 42 -5.38 -10.56 -2.55
CA ASN A 42 -6.54 -10.21 -3.36
C ASN A 42 -6.10 -9.32 -4.51
N HIS A 43 -6.77 -9.47 -5.64
CA HIS A 43 -6.49 -8.69 -6.82
C HIS A 43 -7.82 -8.16 -7.37
N SER A 44 -7.91 -6.88 -7.65
CA SER A 44 -9.12 -6.27 -8.17
C SER A 44 -8.83 -5.38 -9.35
N LEU A 45 -9.84 -5.21 -10.22
CA LEU A 45 -9.80 -4.31 -11.34
C LEU A 45 -10.99 -3.36 -11.25
N SER A 46 -10.72 -2.06 -11.37
CA SER A 46 -11.77 -1.03 -11.48
C SER A 46 -11.69 -0.43 -12.86
N ARG A 47 -12.70 -0.70 -13.71
CA ARG A 47 -12.67 -0.28 -15.12
C ARG A 47 -12.99 1.19 -15.31
N PRO A 48 -14.09 1.72 -14.75
CA PRO A 48 -14.38 3.14 -14.94
C PRO A 48 -13.40 4.02 -14.18
N VAL A 49 -12.91 5.07 -14.83
CA VAL A 49 -12.12 6.09 -14.15
C VAL A 49 -12.99 6.77 -13.10
N GLY A 50 -12.40 7.03 -11.94
CA GLY A 50 -13.11 7.66 -10.84
C GLY A 50 -13.89 6.71 -9.95
N THR A 51 -13.76 5.40 -10.14
CA THR A 51 -14.37 4.41 -9.25
C THR A 51 -13.84 4.60 -7.83
N ILE A 52 -14.76 4.64 -6.88
CA ILE A 52 -14.44 4.74 -5.46
C ILE A 52 -14.75 3.41 -4.79
N ARG A 53 -13.78 2.90 -4.03
CA ARG A 53 -13.93 1.72 -3.18
C ARG A 53 -13.58 2.11 -1.75
N GLY A 54 -14.50 1.89 -0.84
CA GLY A 54 -14.28 2.17 0.57
C GLY A 54 -15.13 3.34 1.07
N ILE A 55 -14.84 3.82 2.24
CA ILE A 55 -13.72 3.45 3.13
C ILE A 55 -14.05 2.13 3.82
N HIS A 56 -13.04 1.27 3.95
CA HIS A 56 -13.19 -0.05 4.56
C HIS A 56 -12.37 -0.14 5.86
N LEU A 57 -12.92 -0.82 6.84
CA LEU A 57 -12.17 -1.13 8.05
C LEU A 57 -12.62 -2.47 8.61
N GLN A 58 -11.74 -3.08 9.41
CA GLN A 58 -12.08 -4.25 10.20
C GLN A 58 -11.68 -3.99 11.64
N ALA A 59 -12.67 -4.03 12.52
CA ALA A 59 -12.43 -3.79 13.94
C ALA A 59 -11.86 -5.04 14.62
N PRO A 60 -11.12 -4.87 15.72
CA PRO A 60 -10.69 -6.02 16.51
C PRO A 60 -11.88 -6.89 16.93
N PRO A 61 -11.73 -8.23 16.99
CA PRO A 61 -10.49 -8.99 16.81
C PRO A 61 -10.15 -9.33 15.36
N ALA A 62 -10.88 -8.80 14.37
CA ALA A 62 -10.70 -9.13 12.96
C ALA A 62 -9.86 -8.09 12.22
N ALA A 63 -9.14 -7.22 12.92
CA ALA A 63 -8.29 -6.21 12.30
C ALA A 63 -7.22 -6.85 11.40
N GLN A 64 -6.94 -6.24 10.26
CA GLN A 64 -5.98 -6.75 9.28
C GLN A 64 -4.96 -5.68 8.92
N GLY A 65 -3.69 -6.11 8.81
CA GLY A 65 -2.70 -5.34 8.10
C GLY A 65 -2.89 -5.53 6.59
N LYS A 66 -2.62 -4.49 5.83
CA LYS A 66 -2.76 -4.52 4.37
C LYS A 66 -1.52 -3.96 3.71
N LEU A 67 -1.04 -4.66 2.68
CA LEU A 67 0.00 -4.18 1.78
C LEU A 67 -0.64 -3.99 0.42
N VAL A 68 -0.59 -2.76 -0.09
CA VAL A 68 -1.30 -2.38 -1.32
C VAL A 68 -0.30 -1.92 -2.36
N ARG A 69 -0.46 -2.37 -3.58
CA ARG A 69 0.29 -1.87 -4.73
C ARG A 69 -0.61 -1.73 -5.94
N CYS A 70 -0.22 -0.86 -6.85
CA CYS A 70 -0.91 -0.71 -8.13
C CYS A 70 -0.16 -1.52 -9.18
N ALA A 71 -0.80 -2.56 -9.72
CA ALA A 71 -0.19 -3.45 -10.70
C ALA A 71 -0.43 -2.98 -12.14
N ARG A 72 -1.34 -2.05 -12.35
CA ARG A 72 -1.63 -1.48 -13.68
C ARG A 72 -2.37 -0.16 -13.51
N GLY A 73 -1.90 0.87 -14.20
CA GLY A 73 -2.56 2.17 -14.15
C GLY A 73 -2.16 2.99 -12.93
N ARG A 74 -3.13 3.64 -12.33
CA ARG A 74 -2.92 4.58 -11.24
C ARG A 74 -4.10 4.58 -10.29
N ILE A 75 -3.81 4.59 -9.00
CA ILE A 75 -4.84 4.74 -7.97
C ILE A 75 -4.40 5.77 -6.93
N MET A 76 -5.37 6.42 -6.32
CA MET A 76 -5.16 7.21 -5.12
C MET A 76 -5.63 6.40 -3.92
N ASP A 77 -4.74 6.18 -2.98
CA ASP A 77 -5.03 5.45 -1.75
C ASP A 77 -5.14 6.43 -0.60
N TYR A 78 -6.23 6.35 0.14
CA TYR A 78 -6.51 7.20 1.29
C TYR A 78 -6.58 6.35 2.54
N ALA A 79 -5.80 6.71 3.56
CA ALA A 79 -5.84 6.05 4.86
C ALA A 79 -6.30 7.05 5.91
N VAL A 80 -7.41 6.72 6.58
CA VAL A 80 -8.00 7.55 7.63
C VAL A 80 -7.68 6.93 8.98
N ASP A 81 -7.19 7.74 9.91
CA ASP A 81 -6.88 7.28 11.25
C ASP A 81 -8.17 7.24 12.08
N LEU A 82 -8.60 6.03 12.40
CA LEU A 82 -9.79 5.80 13.23
C LEU A 82 -9.45 5.20 14.60
N ARG A 83 -8.18 5.29 15.00
CA ARG A 83 -7.75 4.79 16.32
C ARG A 83 -8.15 5.78 17.39
N ARG A 84 -8.96 5.32 18.35
CA ARG A 84 -9.37 6.16 19.47
C ARG A 84 -8.15 6.52 20.31
N GLY A 85 -8.08 7.78 20.73
CA GLY A 85 -6.96 8.26 21.53
C GLY A 85 -5.71 8.61 20.72
N SER A 86 -5.71 8.37 19.42
CA SER A 86 -4.60 8.79 18.56
C SER A 86 -4.62 10.31 18.39
N PRO A 87 -3.46 10.97 18.44
CA PRO A 87 -3.40 12.42 18.21
C PRO A 87 -3.80 12.81 16.78
N THR A 88 -3.82 11.86 15.85
CA THR A 88 -4.23 12.09 14.46
C THR A 88 -5.59 11.48 14.13
N TYR A 89 -6.39 11.17 15.13
CA TYR A 89 -7.73 10.61 14.92
C TYR A 89 -8.55 11.50 13.99
N GLY A 90 -9.15 10.89 12.99
CA GLY A 90 -9.97 11.58 12.00
C GLY A 90 -9.19 12.22 10.86
N HIS A 91 -7.87 12.30 10.97
CA HIS A 91 -7.02 12.79 9.87
C HIS A 91 -6.79 11.69 8.84
N HIS A 92 -6.41 12.10 7.64
CA HIS A 92 -6.08 11.15 6.59
C HIS A 92 -4.74 11.48 5.95
N VAL A 93 -4.15 10.47 5.35
CA VAL A 93 -3.03 10.62 4.42
C VAL A 93 -3.42 10.00 3.09
N SER A 94 -2.86 10.51 2.01
CA SER A 94 -3.13 9.98 0.69
C SER A 94 -1.82 9.74 -0.05
N THR A 95 -1.83 8.73 -0.91
CA THR A 95 -0.67 8.36 -1.72
C THR A 95 -1.15 7.96 -3.10
N CYS A 96 -0.48 8.48 -4.13
CA CYS A 96 -0.71 8.04 -5.50
C CYS A 96 0.18 6.82 -5.76
N LEU A 97 -0.43 5.71 -6.13
CA LEU A 97 0.27 4.48 -6.48
C LEU A 97 0.22 4.29 -8.00
N LEU A 98 1.39 4.11 -8.60
CA LEU A 98 1.54 4.02 -10.05
C LEU A 98 2.20 2.70 -10.42
N TYR A 99 1.83 2.21 -11.60
CA TYR A 99 2.46 1.03 -12.18
C TYR A 99 3.74 1.36 -12.96
N THR A 100 4.14 2.58 -13.09
CA THR A 100 5.26 2.96 -13.95
C THR A 100 6.60 2.96 -13.20
N SER A 101 7.70 3.01 -13.95
CA SER A 101 9.03 3.17 -13.38
C SER A 101 9.19 4.49 -12.65
N ASP A 102 8.36 5.47 -12.97
CA ASP A 102 8.41 6.79 -12.36
C ASP A 102 7.74 6.83 -10.98
N ALA A 103 7.07 5.76 -10.57
CA ALA A 103 6.38 5.71 -9.29
C ALA A 103 7.31 6.00 -8.11
N ALA A 104 8.57 5.63 -8.22
CA ALA A 104 9.55 5.86 -7.17
C ALA A 104 9.97 7.33 -7.08
N ASP A 105 9.74 8.11 -8.12
CA ASP A 105 10.11 9.52 -8.17
C ASP A 105 9.01 10.44 -7.63
N GLU A 106 7.83 9.86 -7.41
CA GLU A 106 6.72 10.59 -6.82
C GLU A 106 6.88 10.71 -5.30
#